data_15764a6b513bcf33672dde1637f1f30d
#
_entry.id   15764a6b513bcf33672dde1637f1f30d
#
_cell.length_a   1.000
_cell.length_b   1.000
_cell.length_c   1.000
_cell.angle_alpha   90.00
_cell.angle_beta   90.00
_cell.angle_gamma   90.00
#
_symmetry.space_group_name_H-M   'P 1'
#
loop_
_entity.id
_entity.type
_entity.pdbx_description
1 polymer ?
#
loop_
_entity_poly.entity_id
_entity_poly.type
_entity_poly.pdbx_seq_one_letter_code
_entity_poly.pdbx_strand_id
1 'polypeptide(L)'
;MFLIDDKIIKENHENKRDLNLNMFPVNCYVLWDDTKEAVVIDPGCFYEEEKQALKKFILTNELNVKHLLNTHLHLDHIFGNPFMLKEFGLSAEANKADEYWIDEAPKQSRMFGFQLQEEPVPLGKYLHDGDIITFGHTKLEAIHVPRTFTPAALVYYLQRKTNCMFSGASCSKAASAVLISQEATSMTDRAHL
;
A
#
# COMPACT_ATOMS: atom_id res chain seq x y z
N MET A 1 17.08 -7.73 -4.78
CA MET A 1 15.73 -7.23 -4.50
C MET A 1 14.90 -8.43 -4.10
N PHE A 2 14.44 -8.42 -2.91
CA PHE A 2 13.53 -9.43 -2.40
C PHE A 2 12.16 -8.78 -2.29
N LEU A 3 11.18 -9.37 -2.94
CA LEU A 3 9.77 -9.07 -2.78
C LEU A 3 9.29 -9.94 -1.64
N ILE A 4 8.73 -9.37 -0.63
CA ILE A 4 7.88 -10.12 0.26
C ILE A 4 6.46 -9.88 -0.19
N ASP A 5 6.08 -10.72 -1.10
CA ASP A 5 4.75 -11.11 -1.42
C ASP A 5 4.17 -11.80 -0.19
N ASP A 6 2.91 -11.55 0.18
CA ASP A 6 2.04 -12.37 1.05
C ASP A 6 2.71 -13.33 2.08
N LYS A 7 4.01 -13.62 1.90
CA LYS A 7 4.76 -14.62 2.63
C LYS A 7 5.10 -14.23 4.06
N ILE A 8 5.24 -12.94 4.40
CA ILE A 8 5.53 -12.57 5.79
C ILE A 8 4.34 -12.94 6.67
N ILE A 9 3.16 -12.80 6.11
CA ILE A 9 1.92 -13.21 6.78
C ILE A 9 1.68 -14.70 6.55
N LYS A 10 2.11 -15.28 5.39
CA LYS A 10 1.91 -16.69 5.03
C LYS A 10 2.94 -17.67 5.59
N GLU A 11 4.17 -17.28 5.90
CA GLU A 11 5.10 -18.21 6.59
C GLU A 11 4.62 -18.57 8.00
N ASN A 12 3.72 -17.78 8.58
CA ASN A 12 2.97 -18.18 9.77
C ASN A 12 1.71 -19.01 9.45
N HIS A 13 1.33 -19.16 8.17
CA HIS A 13 0.08 -19.82 7.76
C HIS A 13 0.21 -21.33 7.47
N GLU A 14 1.40 -21.88 7.26
CA GLU A 14 1.54 -23.33 7.04
C GLU A 14 1.18 -24.18 8.27
N ASN A 15 0.93 -23.55 9.44
CA ASN A 15 0.52 -24.26 10.65
C ASN A 15 -0.67 -23.63 11.39
N LYS A 16 -1.45 -22.72 10.80
CA LYS A 16 -2.60 -22.13 11.49
C LYS A 16 -3.86 -22.12 10.63
N ARG A 17 -4.85 -22.81 11.17
CA ARG A 17 -6.27 -22.69 10.84
C ARG A 17 -6.70 -21.23 10.98
N ASP A 18 -7.34 -20.69 9.94
CA ASP A 18 -8.27 -19.56 9.95
C ASP A 18 -8.04 -18.48 11.02
N LEU A 19 -6.98 -17.71 10.85
CA LEU A 19 -6.97 -16.35 11.34
C LEU A 19 -7.33 -15.46 10.15
N ASN A 20 -8.60 -15.03 10.10
CA ASN A 20 -8.97 -13.81 9.40
C ASN A 20 -8.22 -12.67 10.10
N LEU A 21 -7.01 -12.39 9.66
CA LEU A 21 -6.10 -11.42 10.28
C LEU A 21 -6.54 -9.97 10.04
N ASN A 22 -7.47 -9.76 9.12
CA ASN A 22 -8.13 -8.49 8.89
C ASN A 22 -9.56 -8.77 8.41
N MET A 23 -10.51 -7.92 8.77
CA MET A 23 -11.86 -7.95 8.19
C MET A 23 -11.84 -7.76 6.67
N PHE A 24 -10.77 -7.17 6.16
CA PHE A 24 -10.56 -6.87 4.74
C PHE A 24 -9.22 -7.47 4.31
N PRO A 25 -9.18 -8.33 3.27
CA PRO A 25 -7.93 -8.89 2.75
C PRO A 25 -7.16 -7.80 1.99
N VAL A 26 -6.22 -7.14 2.65
CA VAL A 26 -5.33 -6.13 2.07
C VAL A 26 -3.91 -6.68 1.95
N ASN A 27 -3.27 -6.41 0.82
CA ASN A 27 -1.87 -6.73 0.63
C ASN A 27 -1.00 -5.58 1.15
N CYS A 28 -0.18 -5.88 2.15
CA CYS A 28 0.90 -5.00 2.60
C CYS A 28 2.21 -5.44 1.95
N TYR A 29 2.93 -4.51 1.31
CA TYR A 29 4.21 -4.82 0.68
C TYR A 29 5.36 -4.10 1.39
N VAL A 30 6.47 -4.81 1.58
CA VAL A 30 7.75 -4.23 1.98
C VAL A 30 8.76 -4.49 0.87
N LEU A 31 9.27 -3.42 0.28
CA LEU A 31 10.27 -3.50 -0.80
C LEU A 31 11.58 -2.91 -0.29
N TRP A 32 12.69 -3.56 -0.58
CA TRP A 32 14.02 -3.07 -0.23
C TRP A 32 15.07 -3.57 -1.22
N ASP A 33 16.24 -2.98 -1.20
CA ASP A 33 17.38 -3.43 -1.98
C ASP A 33 18.61 -3.77 -1.09
N ASP A 34 19.76 -3.94 -1.71
CA ASP A 34 21.01 -4.29 -1.06
C ASP A 34 21.54 -3.22 -0.11
N THR A 35 21.07 -1.97 -0.23
CA THR A 35 21.41 -0.89 0.71
C THR A 35 20.63 -0.97 2.02
N LYS A 36 19.65 -1.87 2.13
CA LYS A 36 18.67 -1.96 3.23
C LYS A 36 17.69 -0.78 3.31
N GLU A 37 17.77 0.19 2.42
CA GLU A 37 16.70 1.17 2.29
C GLU A 37 15.43 0.52 1.74
N ALA A 38 14.29 0.89 2.34
CA ALA A 38 13.04 0.20 2.11
C ALA A 38 11.86 1.17 1.96
N VAL A 39 10.78 0.66 1.37
CA VAL A 39 9.46 1.30 1.39
C VAL A 39 8.43 0.30 1.88
N VAL A 40 7.41 0.79 2.58
CA VAL A 40 6.22 0.04 2.97
C VAL A 40 5.05 0.58 2.16
N ILE A 41 4.23 -0.31 1.58
CA ILE A 41 3.06 0.05 0.77
C ILE A 41 1.84 -0.58 1.42
N ASP A 42 0.79 0.22 1.63
CA ASP A 42 -0.50 -0.19 2.20
C ASP A 42 -0.39 -1.01 3.49
N PRO A 43 0.10 -0.43 4.60
CA PRO A 43 0.19 -1.14 5.88
C PRO A 43 -1.20 -1.32 6.50
N GLY A 44 -1.99 -2.25 5.98
CA GLY A 44 -3.33 -2.56 6.46
C GLY A 44 -3.39 -3.24 7.83
N CYS A 45 -2.36 -3.06 8.68
CA CYS A 45 -2.24 -3.70 9.99
C CYS A 45 -3.24 -3.10 10.98
N PHE A 46 -4.35 -3.80 11.23
CA PHE A 46 -5.35 -3.39 12.21
C PHE A 46 -5.03 -3.92 13.60
N TYR A 47 -4.75 -5.23 13.71
CA TYR A 47 -4.49 -5.88 14.99
C TYR A 47 -3.04 -5.66 15.47
N GLU A 48 -2.85 -5.67 16.79
CA GLU A 48 -1.53 -5.45 17.39
C GLU A 48 -0.52 -6.51 16.95
N GLU A 49 -0.95 -7.76 16.76
CA GLU A 49 -0.12 -8.86 16.28
C GLU A 49 0.43 -8.58 14.87
N GLU A 50 -0.37 -7.98 14.00
CA GLU A 50 0.03 -7.60 12.64
C GLU A 50 1.06 -6.46 12.67
N LYS A 51 0.82 -5.45 13.51
CA LYS A 51 1.75 -4.33 13.74
C LYS A 51 3.10 -4.84 14.24
N GLN A 52 3.07 -5.74 15.24
CA GLN A 52 4.29 -6.33 15.79
C GLN A 52 4.99 -7.26 14.78
N ALA A 53 4.26 -7.97 13.94
CA ALA A 53 4.85 -8.78 12.88
C ALA A 53 5.59 -7.91 11.85
N LEU A 54 4.98 -6.80 11.40
CA LEU A 54 5.62 -5.84 10.48
C LEU A 54 6.85 -5.20 11.14
N LYS A 55 6.73 -4.73 12.39
CA LYS A 55 7.87 -4.17 13.15
C LYS A 55 9.02 -5.16 13.28
N LYS A 56 8.72 -6.37 13.71
CA LYS A 56 9.71 -7.44 13.85
C LYS A 56 10.40 -7.73 12.53
N PHE A 57 9.63 -7.77 11.44
CA PHE A 57 10.19 -8.00 10.11
C PHE A 57 11.19 -6.90 9.72
N ILE A 58 10.80 -5.63 9.86
CA ILE A 58 11.65 -4.47 9.54
C ILE A 58 12.94 -4.53 10.37
N LEU A 59 12.84 -4.75 11.69
CA LEU A 59 14.00 -4.77 12.59
C LEU A 59 14.90 -5.99 12.36
N THR A 60 14.34 -7.19 12.16
CA THR A 60 15.13 -8.42 11.95
C THR A 60 15.92 -8.36 10.65
N ASN A 61 15.42 -7.70 9.63
CA ASN A 61 16.10 -7.53 8.35
C ASN A 61 16.96 -6.26 8.29
N GLU A 62 17.05 -5.51 9.39
CA GLU A 62 17.82 -4.26 9.51
C GLU A 62 17.44 -3.23 8.44
N LEU A 63 16.14 -3.12 8.15
CA LEU A 63 15.64 -2.24 7.11
C LEU A 63 15.53 -0.80 7.59
N ASN A 64 15.99 0.13 6.75
CA ASN A 64 15.82 1.56 6.92
C ASN A 64 14.66 2.02 6.03
N VAL A 65 13.46 2.05 6.59
CA VAL A 65 12.25 2.45 5.83
C VAL A 65 12.31 3.95 5.55
N LYS A 66 12.27 4.32 4.28
CA LYS A 66 12.33 5.71 3.79
C LYS A 66 10.97 6.29 3.45
N HIS A 67 10.08 5.46 2.96
CA HIS A 67 8.77 5.88 2.48
C HIS A 67 7.68 4.96 3.01
N LEU A 68 6.57 5.57 3.37
CA LEU A 68 5.29 4.92 3.63
C LEU A 68 4.32 5.34 2.53
N LEU A 69 3.97 4.42 1.65
CA LEU A 69 3.16 4.69 0.47
C LEU A 69 1.76 4.10 0.64
N ASN A 70 0.72 4.81 0.23
CA ASN A 70 -0.60 4.24 0.06
C ASN A 70 -1.01 4.27 -1.41
N THR A 71 -1.54 3.16 -1.91
CA THR A 71 -2.12 3.10 -3.26
C THR A 71 -3.39 3.92 -3.33
N HIS A 72 -4.17 3.92 -2.27
CA HIS A 72 -5.35 4.74 -2.04
C HIS A 72 -5.68 4.79 -0.54
N LEU A 73 -6.59 5.64 -0.13
CA LEU A 73 -6.83 5.93 1.28
C LEU A 73 -8.14 5.34 1.82
N HIS A 74 -8.61 4.21 1.27
CA HIS A 74 -9.67 3.46 1.93
C HIS A 74 -9.20 2.96 3.29
N LEU A 75 -10.15 2.84 4.19
CA LEU A 75 -9.97 2.53 5.60
C LEU A 75 -9.01 1.36 5.86
N ASP A 76 -9.17 0.27 5.12
CA ASP A 76 -8.41 -0.97 5.26
C ASP A 76 -6.94 -0.84 4.85
N HIS A 77 -6.60 0.11 3.98
CA HIS A 77 -5.23 0.38 3.53
C HIS A 77 -4.45 1.30 4.47
N ILE A 78 -5.14 2.05 5.33
CA ILE A 78 -4.53 3.07 6.19
C ILE A 78 -4.48 2.71 7.67
N PHE A 79 -4.95 1.53 8.07
CA PHE A 79 -4.98 1.10 9.48
C PHE A 79 -3.63 1.18 10.18
N GLY A 80 -2.56 0.86 9.49
CA GLY A 80 -1.21 0.89 10.03
C GLY A 80 -0.49 2.24 9.92
N ASN A 81 -1.08 3.26 9.26
CA ASN A 81 -0.43 4.56 9.11
C ASN A 81 -0.10 5.23 10.46
N PRO A 82 -1.01 5.26 11.47
CA PRO A 82 -0.68 5.80 12.78
C PRO A 82 0.46 5.06 13.48
N PHE A 83 0.47 3.73 13.37
CA PHE A 83 1.54 2.89 13.89
C PHE A 83 2.89 3.19 13.21
N MET A 84 2.93 3.32 11.88
CA MET A 84 4.15 3.64 11.12
C MET A 84 4.67 5.04 11.47
N LEU A 85 3.80 6.00 11.68
CA LEU A 85 4.19 7.34 12.14
C LEU A 85 4.80 7.29 13.56
N LYS A 86 4.16 6.58 14.49
CA LYS A 86 4.60 6.48 15.88
C LYS A 86 5.92 5.74 16.05
N GLU A 87 6.08 4.61 15.36
CA GLU A 87 7.22 3.70 15.55
C GLU A 87 8.43 4.03 14.68
N PHE A 88 8.19 4.58 13.48
CA PHE A 88 9.24 4.84 12.49
C PHE A 88 9.35 6.30 12.08
N GLY A 89 8.46 7.18 12.57
CA GLY A 89 8.43 8.60 12.21
C GLY A 89 8.02 8.86 10.76
N LEU A 90 7.32 7.92 10.12
CA LEU A 90 6.96 7.99 8.71
C LEU A 90 5.50 8.41 8.54
N SER A 91 5.29 9.54 7.90
CA SER A 91 3.97 9.96 7.45
C SER A 91 3.67 9.36 6.07
N ALA A 92 2.40 9.04 5.82
CA ALA A 92 1.98 8.43 4.56
C ALA A 92 2.09 9.40 3.38
N GLU A 93 2.45 8.85 2.22
CA GLU A 93 2.52 9.53 0.93
C GLU A 93 1.47 8.92 0.00
N ALA A 94 0.56 9.74 -0.53
CA ALA A 94 -0.52 9.29 -1.42
C ALA A 94 -1.02 10.44 -2.30
N ASN A 95 -1.99 10.15 -3.18
CA ASN A 95 -2.61 11.19 -3.98
C ASN A 95 -3.53 12.06 -3.11
N LYS A 96 -3.40 13.39 -3.27
CA LYS A 96 -4.19 14.37 -2.52
C LYS A 96 -5.70 14.21 -2.71
N ALA A 97 -6.14 13.80 -3.88
CA ALA A 97 -7.56 13.70 -4.17
C ALA A 97 -8.29 12.62 -3.35
N ASP A 98 -7.53 11.68 -2.74
CA ASP A 98 -8.08 10.68 -1.82
C ASP A 98 -8.08 11.13 -0.34
N GLU A 99 -7.46 12.26 0.01
CA GLU A 99 -7.23 12.68 1.41
C GLU A 99 -8.53 12.77 2.22
N TYR A 100 -9.67 13.08 1.60
CA TYR A 100 -10.97 13.13 2.27
C TYR A 100 -11.38 11.78 2.91
N TRP A 101 -10.83 10.65 2.45
CA TRP A 101 -11.09 9.34 3.05
C TRP A 101 -10.53 9.22 4.46
N ILE A 102 -9.48 9.97 4.79
CA ILE A 102 -8.92 10.02 6.15
C ILE A 102 -9.97 10.54 7.13
N ASP A 103 -10.65 11.62 6.78
CA ASP A 103 -11.71 12.21 7.61
C ASP A 103 -12.97 11.33 7.68
N GLU A 104 -13.25 10.58 6.63
CA GLU A 104 -14.40 9.65 6.58
C GLU A 104 -14.12 8.31 7.28
N ALA A 105 -12.86 7.97 7.59
CA ALA A 105 -12.49 6.68 8.17
C ALA A 105 -13.23 6.36 9.50
N PRO A 106 -13.41 7.30 10.46
CA PRO A 106 -14.16 7.02 11.68
C PRO A 106 -15.65 6.76 11.43
N LYS A 107 -16.21 7.31 10.37
CA LYS A 107 -17.59 7.06 9.98
C LYS A 107 -17.73 5.70 9.28
N GLN A 108 -16.80 5.39 8.39
CA GLN A 108 -16.76 4.09 7.73
C GLN A 108 -16.63 2.95 8.74
N SER A 109 -15.72 3.05 9.71
CA SER A 109 -15.54 2.01 10.72
C SER A 109 -16.82 1.71 11.49
N ARG A 110 -17.59 2.75 11.86
CA ARG A 110 -18.89 2.59 12.52
C ARG A 110 -19.93 1.92 11.61
N MET A 111 -19.92 2.22 10.29
CA MET A 111 -20.81 1.57 9.32
C MET A 111 -20.50 0.09 9.17
N PHE A 112 -19.24 -0.31 9.28
CA PHE A 112 -18.80 -1.71 9.27
C PHE A 112 -18.91 -2.39 10.64
N GLY A 113 -19.35 -1.68 11.68
CA GLY A 113 -19.64 -2.25 13.00
C GLY A 113 -18.42 -2.43 13.90
N PHE A 114 -17.33 -1.71 13.67
CA PHE A 114 -16.15 -1.71 14.53
C PHE A 114 -15.67 -0.30 14.88
N GLN A 115 -14.78 -0.20 15.86
CA GLN A 115 -14.11 1.05 16.25
C GLN A 115 -12.65 1.02 15.82
N LEU A 116 -12.16 2.16 15.33
CA LEU A 116 -10.73 2.34 15.10
C LEU A 116 -9.97 2.23 16.41
N GLN A 117 -8.83 1.56 16.39
CA GLN A 117 -7.94 1.47 17.54
C GLN A 117 -7.09 2.73 17.72
N GLU A 118 -6.80 3.41 16.62
CA GLU A 118 -6.03 4.64 16.57
C GLU A 118 -6.72 5.63 15.62
N GLU A 119 -6.61 6.91 15.93
CA GLU A 119 -7.13 7.97 15.04
C GLU A 119 -6.30 8.02 13.76
N PRO A 120 -6.94 8.20 12.61
CA PRO A 120 -6.24 8.37 11.33
C PRO A 120 -5.30 9.59 11.38
N VAL A 121 -4.18 9.50 10.67
CA VAL A 121 -3.17 10.55 10.61
C VAL A 121 -3.14 11.21 9.23
N PRO A 122 -2.82 12.51 9.15
CA PRO A 122 -2.75 13.22 7.87
C PRO A 122 -1.61 12.70 7.00
N LEU A 123 -1.69 12.98 5.70
CA LEU A 123 -0.61 12.72 4.76
C LEU A 123 0.60 13.61 5.03
N GLY A 124 1.80 13.07 4.86
CA GLY A 124 3.05 13.81 4.93
C GLY A 124 3.48 14.38 3.59
N LYS A 125 3.07 13.74 2.49
CA LYS A 125 3.43 14.15 1.14
C LYS A 125 2.37 13.75 0.12
N TYR A 126 2.14 14.63 -0.85
CA TYR A 126 1.28 14.32 -1.98
C TYR A 126 2.08 13.75 -3.14
N LEU A 127 1.55 12.68 -3.72
CA LEU A 127 2.09 12.03 -4.91
C LEU A 127 1.17 12.26 -6.11
N HIS A 128 1.79 12.42 -7.27
CA HIS A 128 1.14 12.65 -8.54
C HIS A 128 1.58 11.58 -9.56
N ASP A 129 0.85 11.52 -10.66
CA ASP A 129 1.23 10.68 -11.78
C ASP A 129 2.63 11.01 -12.30
N GLY A 130 3.46 9.99 -12.49
CA GLY A 130 4.85 10.11 -12.94
C GLY A 130 5.86 10.47 -11.84
N ASP A 131 5.45 10.65 -10.58
CA ASP A 131 6.40 10.90 -9.49
C ASP A 131 7.32 9.70 -9.27
N ILE A 132 8.60 9.99 -9.07
CA ILE A 132 9.63 8.97 -8.82
C ILE A 132 9.97 8.93 -7.33
N ILE A 133 9.75 7.78 -6.73
CA ILE A 133 10.11 7.47 -5.34
C ILE A 133 11.40 6.66 -5.36
N THR A 134 12.42 7.14 -4.64
CA THR A 134 13.75 6.50 -4.64
C THR A 134 14.11 5.99 -3.26
N PHE A 135 14.57 4.75 -3.19
CA PHE A 135 15.15 4.14 -1.99
C PHE A 135 16.34 3.29 -2.38
N GLY A 136 17.50 3.55 -1.78
CA GLY A 136 18.77 2.95 -2.18
C GLY A 136 19.06 3.16 -3.67
N HIS A 137 19.25 2.07 -4.38
CA HIS A 137 19.46 2.04 -5.85
C HIS A 137 18.17 1.79 -6.63
N THR A 138 17.02 1.75 -5.94
CA THR A 138 15.73 1.37 -6.52
C THR A 138 14.86 2.60 -6.73
N LYS A 139 14.10 2.58 -7.83
CA LYS A 139 13.12 3.61 -8.18
C LYS A 139 11.76 2.97 -8.41
N LEU A 140 10.74 3.57 -7.83
CA LEU A 140 9.35 3.31 -8.14
C LEU A 140 8.77 4.53 -8.86
N GLU A 141 7.94 4.30 -9.84
CA GLU A 141 7.14 5.32 -10.49
C GLU A 141 5.69 5.22 -9.99
N ALA A 142 5.13 6.32 -9.51
CA ALA A 142 3.72 6.41 -9.19
C ALA A 142 2.93 6.62 -10.47
N ILE A 143 2.01 5.70 -10.77
CA ILE A 143 1.14 5.78 -11.95
C ILE A 143 -0.29 5.95 -11.48
N HIS A 144 -0.96 7.00 -11.94
CA HIS A 144 -2.36 7.23 -11.64
C HIS A 144 -3.25 6.28 -12.46
N VAL A 145 -4.04 5.48 -11.75
CA VAL A 145 -5.00 4.55 -12.36
C VAL A 145 -6.38 4.84 -11.79
N PRO A 146 -7.18 5.68 -12.45
CA PRO A 146 -8.51 6.02 -11.97
C PRO A 146 -9.40 4.77 -11.95
N ARG A 147 -10.06 4.54 -10.83
CA ARG A 147 -11.04 3.46 -10.63
C ARG A 147 -12.38 4.04 -10.22
N THR A 148 -13.46 3.28 -10.42
CA THR A 148 -14.83 3.73 -10.14
C THR A 148 -15.03 4.20 -8.69
N PHE A 149 -14.40 3.53 -7.72
CA PHE A 149 -14.55 3.84 -6.28
C PHE A 149 -13.31 4.52 -5.67
N THR A 150 -12.22 4.66 -6.43
CA THR A 150 -10.96 5.28 -6.03
C THR A 150 -10.41 6.09 -7.18
N PRO A 151 -10.98 7.27 -7.48
CA PRO A 151 -10.59 8.05 -8.65
C PRO A 151 -9.15 8.53 -8.59
N ALA A 152 -8.52 8.53 -7.41
CA ALA A 152 -7.15 8.98 -7.19
C ALA A 152 -6.17 7.83 -6.91
N ALA A 153 -6.55 6.57 -7.19
CA ALA A 153 -5.69 5.43 -6.91
C ALA A 153 -4.37 5.50 -7.68
N LEU A 154 -3.28 5.18 -6.97
CA LEU A 154 -1.94 5.05 -7.53
C LEU A 154 -1.56 3.58 -7.62
N VAL A 155 -0.77 3.26 -8.63
CA VAL A 155 -0.05 1.99 -8.76
C VAL A 155 1.43 2.32 -8.76
N TYR A 156 2.23 1.55 -8.02
CA TYR A 156 3.67 1.76 -7.96
C TYR A 156 4.37 0.80 -8.90
N TYR A 157 5.00 1.35 -9.93
CA TYR A 157 5.69 0.59 -10.96
C TYR A 157 7.18 0.52 -10.67
N LEU A 158 7.70 -0.70 -10.60
CA LEU A 158 9.10 -1.00 -10.44
C LEU A 158 9.69 -1.44 -11.78
N GLN A 159 10.47 -0.56 -12.41
CA GLN A 159 11.17 -0.86 -13.65
C GLN A 159 12.46 -1.63 -13.36
N ARG A 160 12.40 -2.97 -13.43
CA ARG A 160 13.56 -3.87 -13.36
C ARG A 160 13.36 -5.06 -14.30
N LYS A 161 14.30 -6.03 -14.28
CA LYS A 161 14.24 -7.26 -15.11
C LYS A 161 12.90 -8.00 -15.07
N THR A 162 12.11 -7.82 -14.02
CA THR A 162 10.81 -8.47 -13.81
C THR A 162 9.62 -7.55 -14.01
N ASN A 163 9.83 -6.24 -14.16
CA ASN A 163 8.76 -5.23 -14.29
C ASN A 163 7.53 -5.55 -13.41
N CYS A 164 7.52 -5.08 -12.17
CA CYS A 164 6.43 -5.35 -11.24
C CYS A 164 5.58 -4.10 -10.99
N MET A 165 4.26 -4.29 -10.84
CA MET A 165 3.34 -3.25 -10.43
C MET A 165 2.68 -3.65 -9.11
N PHE A 166 2.62 -2.72 -8.17
CA PHE A 166 1.99 -2.89 -6.86
C PHE A 166 0.71 -2.08 -6.83
N SER A 167 -0.41 -2.75 -6.70
CA SER A 167 -1.72 -2.13 -6.52
C SER A 167 -2.35 -2.63 -5.22
N GLY A 168 -3.29 -1.89 -4.66
CA GLY A 168 -3.99 -2.30 -3.44
C GLY A 168 -4.68 -3.66 -3.53
N ALA A 169 -4.97 -4.16 -4.73
CA ALA A 169 -5.63 -5.44 -4.93
C ALA A 169 -4.65 -6.61 -5.21
N SER A 170 -3.49 -6.36 -5.82
CA SER A 170 -2.55 -7.41 -6.19
C SER A 170 -1.19 -6.88 -6.64
N CYS A 171 -0.15 -7.73 -6.54
CA CYS A 171 1.08 -7.54 -7.29
C CYS A 171 0.96 -8.32 -8.61
N SER A 172 1.17 -7.66 -9.73
CA SER A 172 1.14 -8.29 -11.05
C SER A 172 2.41 -8.02 -11.84
N LYS A 173 2.81 -8.96 -12.69
CA LYS A 173 3.87 -8.69 -13.67
C LYS A 173 3.35 -7.67 -14.69
N ALA A 174 4.20 -6.73 -15.10
CA ALA A 174 3.83 -5.60 -15.97
C ALA A 174 3.08 -5.97 -17.25
N ALA A 175 3.26 -7.18 -17.77
CA ALA A 175 2.50 -7.67 -18.94
C ALA A 175 0.98 -7.76 -18.67
N SER A 176 0.57 -8.04 -17.43
CA SER A 176 -0.85 -8.05 -17.04
C SER A 176 -1.37 -6.64 -16.73
N ALA A 177 -0.48 -5.74 -16.34
CA ALA A 177 -0.81 -4.36 -16.00
C ALA A 177 -1.03 -3.47 -17.24
N VAL A 178 -0.36 -3.76 -18.35
CA VAL A 178 -0.64 -3.11 -19.65
C VAL A 178 -2.08 -3.36 -20.11
N LEU A 179 -2.64 -4.53 -19.79
CA LEU A 179 -4.05 -4.81 -20.06
C LEU A 179 -5.00 -3.94 -19.20
N ILE A 180 -4.64 -3.67 -17.95
CA ILE A 180 -5.45 -2.80 -17.07
C ILE A 180 -5.41 -1.34 -17.56
N SER A 181 -4.26 -0.84 -18.01
CA SER A 181 -4.14 0.51 -18.57
C SER A 181 -4.81 0.65 -19.93
N GLN A 182 -4.76 -0.39 -20.78
CA GLN A 182 -5.47 -0.40 -22.08
C GLN A 182 -6.99 -0.48 -21.91
N GLU A 183 -7.50 -1.22 -20.92
CA GLU A 183 -8.93 -1.23 -20.61
C GLU A 183 -9.40 0.11 -20.05
N ALA A 184 -8.61 0.78 -19.21
CA ALA A 184 -8.92 2.12 -18.70
C ALA A 184 -8.93 3.15 -19.84
N THR A 185 -7.96 3.11 -20.77
CA THR A 185 -7.91 4.01 -21.94
C THR A 185 -9.07 3.73 -22.91
N SER A 186 -9.45 2.46 -23.10
CA SER A 186 -10.59 2.13 -23.99
C SER A 186 -11.95 2.53 -23.39
N MET A 187 -12.05 2.65 -22.07
CA MET A 187 -13.27 3.15 -21.41
C MET A 187 -13.41 4.67 -21.45
N THR A 188 -12.29 5.43 -21.43
CA THR A 188 -12.33 6.89 -21.61
C THR A 188 -12.68 7.29 -23.04
N ASP A 189 -12.21 6.55 -24.04
CA ASP A 189 -12.58 6.82 -25.45
C ASP A 189 -14.03 6.48 -25.78
N ARG A 190 -14.70 5.63 -25.01
CA ARG A 190 -16.13 5.32 -25.18
C ARG A 190 -17.08 6.32 -24.50
N ALA A 191 -16.57 7.18 -23.63
CA ALA A 191 -17.39 8.19 -22.96
C ALA A 191 -17.49 9.52 -23.73
N HIS A 192 -16.84 9.61 -24.91
CA HIS A 192 -16.84 10.78 -25.80
C HIS A 192 -17.42 10.52 -27.19
N LEU A 193 -18.25 9.46 -27.37
CA LEU A 193 -19.04 9.25 -28.59
C LEU A 193 -20.54 9.35 -28.31
#